data_7fea0098e91c989c4613dfb3d2d6aa2a
#
_entry.id   7fea0098e91c989c4613dfb3d2d6aa2a
#
_cell.length_a   1.000
_cell.length_b   1.000
_cell.length_c   1.000
_cell.angle_alpha   90.00
_cell.angle_beta   90.00
_cell.angle_gamma   90.00
#
_symmetry.space_group_name_H-M   'P 1'
#
loop_
_entity.id
_entity.type
_entity.pdbx_description
1 polymer ?
#
loop_
_entity_poly.entity_id
_entity_poly.type
_entity_poly.pdbx_seq_one_letter_code
_entity_poly.pdbx_strand_id
1 'polypeptide(L)'
;MGRLYVVATPVGNLEDITVRAIKILLSVPVIACEDTRRTGMLIKILKERYSDFLYSHPNPPPKLGGGNQREGVKKYLSVRDWNEAEQVEKVMQLLETDDVALVSDAGTPLLSDPGYKIVREARKRNFEVMSVPGPFAGAAAVSISGLPTNKVMFWGFLPKKWDLEPGLTHVIYESPVRLNKTLKKIEMKYPEAEIVIACELTKIHEKIWKHKNGEDEKVRGEVTVLVNFGRSW
;
A
#
# COMPACT_ATOMS: atom_id res chain seq x y z
N MET A 1 26.48 -6.83 2.13
CA MET A 1 25.43 -5.95 1.58
C MET A 1 24.08 -6.44 2.07
N GLY A 2 23.27 -5.54 2.60
CA GLY A 2 21.92 -5.82 3.03
C GLY A 2 20.94 -5.81 1.85
N ARG A 3 19.67 -6.17 2.14
CA ARG A 3 18.55 -6.24 1.19
C ARG A 3 17.52 -5.18 1.51
N LEU A 4 16.91 -4.64 0.48
CA LEU A 4 15.73 -3.78 0.60
C LEU A 4 14.46 -4.62 0.42
N TYR A 5 13.67 -4.75 1.48
CA TYR A 5 12.38 -5.42 1.43
C TYR A 5 11.27 -4.39 1.28
N VAL A 6 10.51 -4.44 0.20
CA VAL A 6 9.28 -3.65 0.02
C VAL A 6 8.14 -4.48 0.57
N VAL A 7 7.64 -4.09 1.76
CA VAL A 7 6.73 -4.93 2.55
C VAL A 7 5.34 -4.32 2.61
N ALA A 8 4.34 -5.04 2.08
CA ALA A 8 2.96 -4.64 2.20
C ALA A 8 2.46 -4.81 3.65
N THR A 9 1.73 -3.81 4.13
CA THR A 9 1.08 -3.76 5.44
C THR A 9 -0.45 -3.88 5.30
N PRO A 10 -1.19 -4.16 6.37
CA PRO A 10 -2.66 -4.22 6.31
C PRO A 10 -3.28 -2.91 5.83
N VAL A 11 -4.35 -2.99 5.04
CA VAL A 11 -5.14 -1.83 4.61
C VAL A 11 -6.04 -1.33 5.75
N GLY A 12 -6.68 -2.25 6.47
CA GLY A 12 -7.56 -1.91 7.59
C GLY A 12 -7.69 -3.02 8.63
N ASN A 13 -7.61 -4.28 8.21
CA ASN A 13 -7.66 -5.45 9.08
C ASN A 13 -6.26 -6.03 9.30
N LEU A 14 -5.84 -6.11 10.55
CA LEU A 14 -4.51 -6.64 10.89
C LEU A 14 -4.31 -8.10 10.44
N GLU A 15 -5.38 -8.88 10.32
CA GLU A 15 -5.31 -10.28 9.89
C GLU A 15 -4.95 -10.44 8.40
N ASP A 16 -5.03 -9.36 7.62
CA ASP A 16 -4.60 -9.36 6.22
C ASP A 16 -3.07 -9.36 6.06
N ILE A 17 -2.30 -9.20 7.15
CA ILE A 17 -0.85 -9.23 7.08
C ILE A 17 -0.34 -10.64 6.77
N THR A 18 0.60 -10.75 5.84
CA THR A 18 1.17 -12.07 5.53
C THR A 18 2.18 -12.53 6.59
N VAL A 19 2.26 -13.83 6.80
CA VAL A 19 3.27 -14.46 7.70
C VAL A 19 4.68 -14.03 7.31
N ARG A 20 4.97 -13.90 6.00
CA ARG A 20 6.28 -13.44 5.51
C ARG A 20 6.56 -12.00 5.88
N ALA A 21 5.55 -11.12 5.78
CA ALA A 21 5.67 -9.73 6.22
C ALA A 21 5.97 -9.63 7.72
N ILE A 22 5.24 -10.40 8.55
CA ILE A 22 5.51 -10.46 10.00
C ILE A 22 6.96 -10.85 10.28
N LYS A 23 7.43 -11.96 9.68
CA LYS A 23 8.79 -12.46 9.87
C LYS A 23 9.83 -11.40 9.53
N ILE A 24 9.71 -10.75 8.38
CA ILE A 24 10.66 -9.72 7.92
C ILE A 24 10.59 -8.49 8.82
N LEU A 25 9.38 -7.95 9.08
CA LEU A 25 9.22 -6.77 9.91
C LEU A 25 9.74 -6.96 11.34
N LEU A 26 9.66 -8.17 11.88
CA LEU A 26 10.20 -8.46 13.21
C LEU A 26 11.70 -8.70 13.20
N SER A 27 12.31 -9.16 12.11
CA SER A 27 13.72 -9.49 12.02
C SER A 27 14.64 -8.36 11.56
N VAL A 28 14.21 -7.51 10.59
CA VAL A 28 15.07 -6.43 10.08
C VAL A 28 15.43 -5.39 11.15
N PRO A 29 16.68 -4.90 11.20
CA PRO A 29 17.07 -3.88 12.17
C PRO A 29 16.55 -2.48 11.84
N VAL A 30 16.24 -2.21 10.56
CA VAL A 30 15.83 -0.88 10.09
C VAL A 30 14.50 -0.95 9.32
N ILE A 31 13.61 -0.02 9.64
CA ILE A 31 12.34 0.14 8.93
C ILE A 31 12.23 1.59 8.42
N ALA A 32 12.21 1.77 7.12
CA ALA A 32 11.86 3.00 6.44
C ALA A 32 10.33 3.04 6.26
N CYS A 33 9.66 4.04 6.78
CA CYS A 33 8.21 4.11 6.87
C CYS A 33 7.69 5.55 6.78
N GLU A 34 6.43 5.73 6.43
CA GLU A 34 5.81 7.04 6.31
C GLU A 34 5.59 7.69 7.70
N ASP A 35 4.88 7.02 8.60
CA ASP A 35 4.71 7.44 10.00
C ASP A 35 5.34 6.42 10.97
N THR A 36 6.42 6.86 11.62
CA THR A 36 7.18 6.03 12.57
C THR A 36 6.37 5.59 13.78
N ARG A 37 5.35 6.37 14.17
CA ARG A 37 4.48 6.05 15.31
C ARG A 37 3.50 4.93 14.95
N ARG A 38 2.87 5.02 13.76
CA ARG A 38 1.97 3.98 13.26
C ARG A 38 2.72 2.67 13.06
N THR A 39 3.86 2.74 12.39
CA THR A 39 4.71 1.56 12.20
C THR A 39 5.21 0.97 13.52
N GLY A 40 5.62 1.82 14.47
CA GLY A 40 6.03 1.36 15.80
C GLY A 40 4.91 0.64 16.54
N MET A 41 3.67 1.15 16.44
CA MET A 41 2.49 0.47 17.02
C MET A 41 2.21 -0.87 16.32
N LEU A 42 2.27 -0.92 15.00
CA LEU A 42 2.13 -2.17 14.23
C LEU A 42 3.16 -3.21 14.73
N ILE A 43 4.45 -2.85 14.78
CA ILE A 43 5.50 -3.75 15.23
C ILE A 43 5.26 -4.25 16.67
N LYS A 44 4.80 -3.38 17.57
CA LYS A 44 4.43 -3.77 18.94
C LYS A 44 3.34 -4.84 18.92
N ILE A 45 2.24 -4.59 18.21
CA ILE A 45 1.11 -5.54 18.11
C ILE A 45 1.57 -6.87 17.48
N LEU A 46 2.40 -6.82 16.42
CA LEU A 46 2.92 -8.04 15.79
C LEU A 46 3.78 -8.85 16.75
N LYS A 47 4.63 -8.22 17.55
CA LYS A 47 5.40 -8.89 18.60
C LYS A 47 4.51 -9.58 19.62
N GLU A 48 3.49 -8.85 20.13
CA GLU A 48 2.58 -9.38 21.15
C GLU A 48 1.74 -10.56 20.64
N ARG A 49 1.27 -10.52 19.38
CA ARG A 49 0.37 -11.55 18.85
C ARG A 49 1.08 -12.77 18.22
N TYR A 50 2.28 -12.57 17.66
CA TYR A 50 2.90 -13.57 16.79
C TYR A 50 4.29 -14.03 17.24
N SER A 51 4.81 -13.57 18.40
CA SER A 51 6.11 -14.05 18.91
C SER A 51 6.15 -15.57 19.04
N ASP A 52 5.20 -16.16 19.73
CA ASP A 52 5.16 -17.61 19.98
C ASP A 52 5.02 -18.42 18.69
N PHE A 53 4.22 -17.92 17.75
CA PHE A 53 4.04 -18.53 16.44
C PHE A 53 5.35 -18.54 15.63
N LEU A 54 6.16 -17.50 15.71
CA LEU A 54 7.43 -17.42 14.99
C LEU A 54 8.49 -18.39 15.53
N TYR A 55 8.49 -18.63 16.83
CA TYR A 55 9.43 -19.55 17.47
C TYR A 55 9.02 -21.03 17.36
N SER A 56 7.72 -21.31 17.22
CA SER A 56 7.19 -22.68 17.11
C SER A 56 7.10 -23.21 15.66
N HIS A 57 7.31 -22.36 14.65
CA HIS A 57 7.17 -22.78 13.25
C HIS A 57 8.38 -23.58 12.77
N PRO A 58 8.21 -24.75 12.08
CA PRO A 58 9.28 -25.61 11.62
C PRO A 58 10.22 -24.96 10.58
N ASN A 59 9.83 -23.83 9.97
CA ASN A 59 10.67 -22.98 9.15
C ASN A 59 10.89 -21.65 9.88
N PRO A 60 11.94 -21.53 10.73
CA PRO A 60 12.27 -20.23 11.30
C PRO A 60 12.52 -19.22 10.18
N PRO A 61 12.36 -17.91 10.45
CA PRO A 61 12.67 -16.88 9.47
C PRO A 61 14.06 -17.17 8.89
N PRO A 62 14.28 -16.99 7.59
CA PRO A 62 15.59 -17.18 6.99
C PRO A 62 16.59 -16.40 7.82
N LYS A 63 17.74 -17.01 8.14
CA LYS A 63 18.86 -16.26 8.72
C LYS A 63 19.15 -15.15 7.73
N LEU A 64 18.66 -13.95 8.01
CA LEU A 64 18.90 -12.77 7.20
C LEU A 64 20.42 -12.60 7.17
N GLY A 65 20.97 -12.36 5.97
CA GLY A 65 22.39 -12.45 5.68
C GLY A 65 23.23 -11.75 6.74
N GLY A 66 24.24 -12.46 7.25
CA GLY A 66 25.44 -12.08 7.96
C GLY A 66 25.48 -10.96 9.01
N GLY A 67 24.44 -10.21 9.21
CA GLY A 67 24.37 -9.17 10.23
C GLY A 67 24.14 -9.77 11.61
N ASN A 68 24.96 -9.39 12.58
CA ASN A 68 24.78 -9.74 13.98
C ASN A 68 23.34 -9.49 14.42
N GLN A 69 22.57 -10.54 14.70
CA GLN A 69 21.29 -10.45 15.40
C GLN A 69 21.55 -9.90 16.81
N ARG A 70 21.77 -8.60 16.91
CA ARG A 70 21.65 -7.93 18.19
C ARG A 70 20.15 -7.78 18.43
N GLU A 71 19.64 -8.24 19.55
CA GLU A 71 18.38 -7.77 20.12
C GLU A 71 18.50 -6.25 20.37
N GLY A 72 18.55 -5.50 19.28
CA GLY A 72 18.76 -4.08 19.25
C GLY A 72 17.42 -3.36 19.05
N VAL A 73 17.34 -2.17 19.57
CA VAL A 73 16.24 -1.24 19.31
C VAL A 73 16.12 -1.04 17.80
N LYS A 74 14.95 -1.37 17.22
CA LYS A 74 14.68 -1.13 15.80
C LYS A 74 14.84 0.36 15.46
N LYS A 75 15.57 0.65 14.40
CA LYS A 75 15.71 1.99 13.88
C LYS A 75 14.57 2.28 12.91
N TYR A 76 13.84 3.35 13.15
CA TYR A 76 12.80 3.83 12.24
C TYR A 76 13.29 5.07 11.49
N LEU A 77 13.09 5.09 10.18
CA LEU A 77 13.44 6.20 9.30
C LEU A 77 12.16 6.73 8.63
N SER A 78 11.81 7.99 8.91
CA SER A 78 10.62 8.60 8.27
C SER A 78 10.91 8.98 6.83
N VAL A 79 10.12 8.41 5.91
CA VAL A 79 10.17 8.64 4.46
C VAL A 79 8.80 9.14 4.02
N ARG A 80 8.76 10.39 3.53
CA ARG A 80 7.56 11.05 3.03
C ARG A 80 7.86 11.70 1.69
N ASP A 81 6.86 12.02 0.91
CA ASP A 81 7.03 12.64 -0.42
C ASP A 81 7.97 13.84 -0.41
N TRP A 82 7.86 14.70 0.60
CA TRP A 82 8.65 15.94 0.69
C TRP A 82 10.11 15.73 1.14
N ASN A 83 10.44 14.62 1.82
CA ASN A 83 11.79 14.33 2.29
C ASN A 83 12.43 13.09 1.64
N GLU A 84 11.72 12.39 0.78
CA GLU A 84 12.17 11.12 0.19
C GLU A 84 13.57 11.26 -0.43
N ALA A 85 13.81 12.34 -1.17
CA ALA A 85 15.10 12.57 -1.82
C ALA A 85 16.28 12.63 -0.83
N GLU A 86 16.08 13.22 0.35
CA GLU A 86 17.09 13.32 1.40
C GLU A 86 17.31 11.97 2.09
N GLN A 87 16.26 11.16 2.19
CA GLN A 87 16.32 9.86 2.86
C GLN A 87 16.98 8.79 1.98
N VAL A 88 16.99 8.95 0.65
CA VAL A 88 17.61 7.98 -0.28
C VAL A 88 19.03 7.63 0.17
N GLU A 89 19.90 8.63 0.35
CA GLU A 89 21.30 8.37 0.69
C GLU A 89 21.45 7.67 2.04
N LYS A 90 20.64 8.05 3.03
CA LYS A 90 20.65 7.39 4.35
C LYS A 90 20.25 5.91 4.25
N VAL A 91 19.25 5.60 3.42
CA VAL A 91 18.83 4.21 3.19
C VAL A 91 19.92 3.44 2.46
N MET A 92 20.58 4.05 1.45
CA MET A 92 21.70 3.39 0.75
C MET A 92 22.85 3.07 1.69
N GLN A 93 23.24 4.02 2.57
CA GLN A 93 24.29 3.77 3.58
C GLN A 93 23.91 2.63 4.55
N LEU A 94 22.64 2.56 4.96
CA LEU A 94 22.16 1.46 5.81
C LEU A 94 22.21 0.11 5.10
N LEU A 95 21.91 0.08 3.81
CA LEU A 95 21.96 -1.14 2.98
C LEU A 95 23.40 -1.67 2.77
N GLU A 96 24.45 -0.89 3.04
CA GLU A 96 25.83 -1.41 3.02
C GLU A 96 26.05 -2.50 4.08
N THR A 97 25.36 -2.38 5.23
CA THR A 97 25.58 -3.26 6.38
C THR A 97 24.35 -4.04 6.82
N ASP A 98 23.16 -3.52 6.60
CA ASP A 98 21.93 -4.01 7.21
C ASP A 98 20.79 -4.21 6.19
N ASP A 99 19.91 -5.16 6.49
CA ASP A 99 18.64 -5.30 5.79
C ASP A 99 17.70 -4.16 6.20
N VAL A 100 16.98 -3.59 5.22
CA VAL A 100 16.02 -2.52 5.43
C VAL A 100 14.64 -2.95 4.91
N ALA A 101 13.59 -2.77 5.72
CA ALA A 101 12.22 -2.87 5.24
C ALA A 101 11.68 -1.47 4.89
N LEU A 102 11.05 -1.35 3.73
CA LEU A 102 10.29 -0.17 3.30
C LEU A 102 8.81 -0.50 3.40
N VAL A 103 8.06 0.27 4.19
CA VAL A 103 6.62 0.12 4.40
C VAL A 103 5.90 1.45 4.18
N SER A 104 4.62 1.38 3.79
CA SER A 104 3.67 2.49 3.87
C SER A 104 2.81 2.39 5.12
N ASP A 105 2.01 3.39 5.39
CA ASP A 105 1.06 3.40 6.52
C ASP A 105 -0.04 2.33 6.36
N ALA A 106 -0.39 2.00 5.10
CA ALA A 106 -1.40 0.97 4.77
C ALA A 106 -1.18 0.41 3.36
N GLY A 107 -1.30 -0.90 3.20
CA GLY A 107 -1.23 -1.56 1.90
C GLY A 107 0.17 -1.76 1.35
N THR A 108 0.26 -1.82 0.02
CA THR A 108 1.52 -2.05 -0.72
C THR A 108 2.24 -0.73 -0.95
N PRO A 109 3.49 -0.58 -0.47
CA PRO A 109 4.28 0.65 -0.64
C PRO A 109 4.44 1.05 -2.12
N LEU A 110 4.74 2.31 -2.39
CA LEU A 110 4.94 2.94 -3.69
C LEU A 110 3.65 3.14 -4.53
N LEU A 111 2.57 2.49 -4.20
CA LEU A 111 1.29 2.65 -4.91
C LEU A 111 0.46 3.76 -4.25
N SER A 112 0.68 4.99 -4.67
CA SER A 112 0.21 6.24 -4.06
C SER A 112 0.91 6.62 -2.74
N ASP A 113 2.06 6.01 -2.48
CA ASP A 113 2.88 6.19 -1.29
C ASP A 113 4.33 6.52 -1.67
N PRO A 114 5.13 7.14 -0.77
CA PRO A 114 6.54 7.38 -0.99
C PRO A 114 7.35 6.08 -1.09
N GLY A 115 8.57 6.17 -1.65
CA GLY A 115 9.52 5.03 -1.73
C GLY A 115 10.07 4.76 -3.13
N TYR A 116 9.50 5.36 -4.17
CA TYR A 116 9.93 5.16 -5.55
C TYR A 116 11.41 5.50 -5.76
N LYS A 117 11.88 6.64 -5.23
CA LYS A 117 13.28 7.07 -5.39
C LYS A 117 14.25 6.13 -4.65
N ILE A 118 13.84 5.62 -3.49
CA ILE A 118 14.62 4.65 -2.72
C ILE A 118 14.80 3.35 -3.51
N VAL A 119 13.70 2.76 -4.01
CA VAL A 119 13.74 1.53 -4.80
C VAL A 119 14.55 1.72 -6.08
N ARG A 120 14.36 2.85 -6.77
CA ARG A 120 15.10 3.18 -7.99
C ARG A 120 16.60 3.27 -7.73
N GLU A 121 17.03 3.96 -6.69
CA GLU A 121 18.45 4.12 -6.35
C GLU A 121 19.07 2.82 -5.85
N ALA A 122 18.35 2.04 -5.04
CA ALA A 122 18.80 0.72 -4.61
C ALA A 122 19.07 -0.20 -5.82
N ARG A 123 18.16 -0.24 -6.78
CA ARG A 123 18.36 -0.98 -8.04
C ARG A 123 19.56 -0.48 -8.84
N LYS A 124 19.74 0.85 -8.94
CA LYS A 124 20.86 1.46 -9.66
C LYS A 124 22.21 1.11 -9.03
N ARG A 125 22.26 0.99 -7.71
CA ARG A 125 23.47 0.58 -6.95
C ARG A 125 23.61 -0.94 -6.81
N ASN A 126 22.78 -1.73 -7.51
CA ASN A 126 22.78 -3.21 -7.49
C ASN A 126 22.51 -3.82 -6.11
N PHE A 127 21.83 -3.12 -5.22
CA PHE A 127 21.29 -3.76 -4.02
C PHE A 127 20.17 -4.73 -4.40
N GLU A 128 20.07 -5.84 -3.65
CA GLU A 128 18.95 -6.77 -3.80
C GLU A 128 17.67 -6.13 -3.28
N VAL A 129 16.65 -6.00 -4.16
CA VAL A 129 15.33 -5.48 -3.81
C VAL A 129 14.31 -6.58 -3.92
N MET A 130 13.66 -6.91 -2.80
CA MET A 130 12.70 -8.00 -2.68
C MET A 130 11.30 -7.49 -2.38
N SER A 131 10.31 -7.98 -3.12
CA SER A 131 8.91 -7.74 -2.79
C SER A 131 8.40 -8.74 -1.76
N VAL A 132 7.71 -8.23 -0.76
CA VAL A 132 6.90 -9.00 0.20
C VAL A 132 5.44 -8.64 -0.05
N PRO A 133 4.77 -9.33 -1.00
CA PRO A 133 3.42 -9.01 -1.41
C PRO A 133 2.42 -9.16 -0.27
N GLY A 134 1.36 -8.40 -0.34
CA GLY A 134 0.27 -8.41 0.62
C GLY A 134 -0.88 -7.53 0.17
N PRO A 135 -1.65 -6.96 1.10
CA PRO A 135 -2.84 -6.19 0.80
C PRO A 135 -2.59 -4.99 -0.12
N PHE A 136 -3.54 -4.78 -1.02
CA PHE A 136 -3.61 -3.60 -1.88
C PHE A 136 -5.09 -3.22 -2.06
N ALA A 137 -5.48 -2.05 -1.56
CA ALA A 137 -6.87 -1.60 -1.56
C ALA A 137 -7.47 -1.54 -2.98
N GLY A 138 -6.68 -1.16 -3.98
CA GLY A 138 -7.13 -1.14 -5.38
C GLY A 138 -7.52 -2.52 -5.89
N ALA A 139 -6.72 -3.56 -5.63
CA ALA A 139 -7.05 -4.93 -6.04
C ALA A 139 -8.23 -5.48 -5.24
N ALA A 140 -8.30 -5.22 -3.93
CA ALA A 140 -9.43 -5.61 -3.09
C ALA A 140 -10.74 -5.00 -3.63
N ALA A 141 -10.74 -3.69 -3.94
CA ALA A 141 -11.91 -3.03 -4.52
C ALA A 141 -12.34 -3.64 -5.86
N VAL A 142 -11.40 -3.87 -6.78
CA VAL A 142 -11.68 -4.47 -8.09
C VAL A 142 -12.30 -5.86 -7.95
N SER A 143 -11.78 -6.70 -7.04
CA SER A 143 -12.23 -8.08 -6.89
C SER A 143 -13.68 -8.23 -6.44
N ILE A 144 -14.25 -7.20 -5.82
CA ILE A 144 -15.63 -7.20 -5.29
C ILE A 144 -16.55 -6.19 -5.98
N SER A 145 -16.04 -5.45 -6.98
CA SER A 145 -16.78 -4.38 -7.65
C SER A 145 -17.88 -4.88 -8.60
N GLY A 146 -17.71 -6.09 -9.18
CA GLY A 146 -18.56 -6.57 -10.26
C GLY A 146 -18.29 -5.90 -11.62
N LEU A 147 -17.29 -5.01 -11.72
CA LEU A 147 -16.85 -4.41 -12.98
C LEU A 147 -15.87 -5.35 -13.71
N PRO A 148 -15.67 -5.19 -15.04
CA PRO A 148 -14.69 -5.97 -15.79
C PRO A 148 -13.29 -5.86 -15.21
N THR A 149 -12.57 -7.00 -15.10
CA THR A 149 -11.28 -7.08 -14.40
C THR A 149 -10.09 -7.40 -15.31
N ASN A 150 -10.36 -7.64 -16.61
CA ASN A 150 -9.34 -8.03 -17.59
C ASN A 150 -8.34 -6.91 -17.92
N LYS A 151 -8.76 -5.65 -17.80
CA LYS A 151 -7.92 -4.47 -17.98
C LYS A 151 -8.21 -3.45 -16.89
N VAL A 152 -7.24 -3.21 -16.02
CA VAL A 152 -7.37 -2.31 -14.88
C VAL A 152 -6.30 -1.24 -14.93
N MET A 153 -6.72 0.02 -14.77
CA MET A 153 -5.84 1.16 -14.67
C MET A 153 -5.90 1.77 -13.27
N PHE A 154 -4.80 1.71 -12.56
CA PHE A 154 -4.68 2.33 -11.24
C PHE A 154 -4.17 3.76 -11.35
N TRP A 155 -4.92 4.71 -10.83
CA TRP A 155 -4.60 6.13 -10.83
C TRP A 155 -4.00 6.62 -9.50
N GLY A 156 -4.32 5.96 -8.40
CA GLY A 156 -4.20 6.60 -7.12
C GLY A 156 -5.13 7.82 -7.05
N PHE A 157 -4.65 8.97 -6.53
CA PHE A 157 -5.41 10.22 -6.59
C PHE A 157 -5.34 10.84 -7.99
N LEU A 158 -6.50 11.23 -8.52
CA LEU A 158 -6.55 11.87 -9.83
C LEU A 158 -5.78 13.20 -9.86
N PRO A 159 -4.96 13.45 -10.90
CA PRO A 159 -4.31 14.74 -11.09
C PRO A 159 -5.34 15.83 -11.43
N LYS A 160 -4.91 17.09 -11.50
CA LYS A 160 -5.81 18.22 -11.84
C LYS A 160 -6.46 18.07 -13.22
N LYS A 161 -5.70 17.55 -14.19
CA LYS A 161 -6.18 17.24 -15.55
C LYS A 161 -6.08 15.73 -15.75
N TRP A 162 -7.17 15.11 -16.10
CA TRP A 162 -7.27 13.67 -16.33
C TRP A 162 -8.33 13.36 -17.39
N ASP A 163 -8.15 12.24 -18.02
CA ASP A 163 -9.10 11.63 -18.94
C ASP A 163 -9.10 10.12 -18.75
N LEU A 164 -10.26 9.50 -18.75
CA LEU A 164 -10.38 8.05 -18.58
C LEU A 164 -10.51 7.40 -19.97
N GLU A 165 -9.93 6.22 -20.13
CA GLU A 165 -9.97 5.48 -21.37
C GLU A 165 -11.12 4.46 -21.37
N PRO A 166 -11.88 4.31 -22.47
CA PRO A 166 -12.94 3.33 -22.55
C PRO A 166 -12.39 1.90 -22.55
N GLY A 167 -13.18 0.96 -22.04
CA GLY A 167 -12.82 -0.47 -22.01
C GLY A 167 -11.83 -0.86 -20.92
N LEU A 168 -11.52 0.05 -20.01
CA LEU A 168 -10.71 -0.20 -18.82
C LEU A 168 -11.55 0.01 -17.55
N THR A 169 -11.23 -0.73 -16.50
CA THR A 169 -11.70 -0.41 -15.15
C THR A 169 -10.67 0.47 -14.46
N HIS A 170 -11.05 1.71 -14.21
CA HIS A 170 -10.20 2.70 -13.53
C HIS A 170 -10.39 2.60 -12.02
N VAL A 171 -9.28 2.56 -11.29
CA VAL A 171 -9.25 2.54 -9.82
C VAL A 171 -8.66 3.85 -9.33
N ILE A 172 -9.47 4.61 -8.59
CA ILE A 172 -9.18 5.98 -8.18
C ILE A 172 -9.31 6.06 -6.66
N TYR A 173 -8.29 6.55 -5.97
CA TYR A 173 -8.40 6.95 -4.58
C TYR A 173 -8.98 8.35 -4.48
N GLU A 174 -9.92 8.54 -3.56
CA GLU A 174 -10.52 9.85 -3.38
C GLU A 174 -10.80 10.15 -1.91
N SER A 175 -10.76 11.43 -1.56
CA SER A 175 -11.14 11.88 -0.23
C SER A 175 -12.66 12.10 -0.14
N PRO A 176 -13.28 11.85 1.03
CA PRO A 176 -14.71 12.11 1.23
C PRO A 176 -15.14 13.54 0.84
N VAL A 177 -14.26 14.51 1.12
CA VAL A 177 -14.53 15.93 0.85
C VAL A 177 -14.61 16.24 -0.67
N ARG A 178 -13.84 15.53 -1.49
CA ARG A 178 -13.78 15.75 -2.94
C ARG A 178 -14.67 14.80 -3.73
N LEU A 179 -15.16 13.74 -3.12
CA LEU A 179 -15.86 12.64 -3.79
C LEU A 179 -16.99 13.13 -4.71
N ASN A 180 -17.93 13.88 -4.18
CA ASN A 180 -19.09 14.35 -4.98
C ASN A 180 -18.67 15.25 -6.16
N LYS A 181 -17.64 16.07 -5.97
CA LYS A 181 -17.09 16.88 -7.07
C LYS A 181 -16.46 16.01 -8.15
N THR A 182 -15.79 14.95 -7.77
CA THR A 182 -15.15 14.00 -8.70
C THR A 182 -16.21 13.17 -9.42
N LEU A 183 -17.23 12.66 -8.72
CA LEU A 183 -18.35 11.93 -9.31
C LEU A 183 -19.08 12.77 -10.36
N LYS A 184 -19.49 14.01 -10.04
CA LYS A 184 -20.15 14.91 -10.99
C LYS A 184 -19.31 15.15 -12.26
N LYS A 185 -17.99 15.25 -12.14
CA LYS A 185 -17.12 15.38 -13.31
C LYS A 185 -17.08 14.11 -14.17
N ILE A 186 -17.04 12.93 -13.52
CA ILE A 186 -17.07 11.64 -14.20
C ILE A 186 -18.40 11.49 -14.96
N GLU A 187 -19.52 11.73 -14.29
CA GLU A 187 -20.87 11.65 -14.87
C GLU A 187 -21.05 12.58 -16.09
N MET A 188 -20.58 13.83 -15.97
CA MET A 188 -20.64 14.79 -17.07
C MET A 188 -19.80 14.37 -18.28
N LYS A 189 -18.66 13.75 -18.05
CA LYS A 189 -17.70 13.37 -19.10
C LYS A 189 -18.02 12.02 -19.71
N TYR A 190 -18.55 11.10 -18.91
CA TYR A 190 -18.82 9.71 -19.24
C TYR A 190 -20.21 9.29 -18.71
N PRO A 191 -21.30 9.80 -19.29
CA PRO A 191 -22.65 9.61 -18.75
C PRO A 191 -23.09 8.12 -18.72
N GLU A 192 -22.47 7.28 -19.54
CA GLU A 192 -22.70 5.83 -19.57
C GLU A 192 -21.83 5.04 -18.59
N ALA A 193 -20.96 5.70 -17.81
CA ALA A 193 -20.03 5.01 -16.93
C ALA A 193 -20.77 4.28 -15.79
N GLU A 194 -20.36 3.03 -15.56
CA GLU A 194 -20.66 2.36 -14.32
C GLU A 194 -19.64 2.76 -13.26
N ILE A 195 -20.17 3.27 -12.13
CA ILE A 195 -19.36 3.74 -11.02
C ILE A 195 -19.68 2.89 -9.80
N VAL A 196 -18.65 2.34 -9.17
CA VAL A 196 -18.73 1.60 -7.91
C VAL A 196 -17.88 2.32 -6.88
N ILE A 197 -18.41 2.49 -5.68
CA ILE A 197 -17.72 3.13 -4.56
C ILE A 197 -17.44 2.08 -3.50
N ALA A 198 -16.18 1.92 -3.11
CA ALA A 198 -15.75 1.11 -1.99
C ALA A 198 -15.20 2.04 -0.89
N CYS A 199 -15.73 1.89 0.31
CA CYS A 199 -15.41 2.74 1.44
C CYS A 199 -14.94 1.89 2.62
N GLU A 200 -13.87 2.33 3.30
CA GLU A 200 -13.32 1.69 4.51
C GLU A 200 -13.04 0.18 4.33
N LEU A 201 -12.46 -0.18 3.17
CA LEU A 201 -12.12 -1.57 2.82
C LEU A 201 -11.36 -2.28 3.95
N THR A 202 -11.76 -3.52 4.21
CA THR A 202 -11.25 -4.41 5.27
C THR A 202 -11.50 -3.94 6.72
N LYS A 203 -12.14 -2.78 6.92
CA LYS A 203 -12.48 -2.24 8.24
C LYS A 203 -13.90 -2.61 8.65
N ILE A 204 -14.24 -2.38 9.93
CA ILE A 204 -15.57 -2.70 10.51
C ILE A 204 -16.71 -2.02 9.75
N HIS A 205 -16.45 -0.88 9.14
CA HIS A 205 -17.45 -0.11 8.40
C HIS A 205 -17.29 -0.22 6.89
N GLU A 206 -16.68 -1.32 6.41
CA GLU A 206 -16.57 -1.58 4.98
C GLU A 206 -17.93 -1.56 4.29
N LYS A 207 -18.00 -0.82 3.18
CA LYS A 207 -19.17 -0.75 2.31
C LYS A 207 -18.74 -0.69 0.86
N ILE A 208 -19.50 -1.37 0.00
CA ILE A 208 -19.37 -1.25 -1.45
C ILE A 208 -20.75 -1.14 -2.08
N TRP A 209 -20.92 -0.24 -3.04
CA TRP A 209 -22.19 -0.05 -3.73
C TRP A 209 -22.00 0.56 -5.12
N LYS A 210 -22.97 0.33 -6.00
CA LYS A 210 -23.04 1.01 -7.28
C LYS A 210 -23.61 2.43 -7.08
N HIS A 211 -22.86 3.42 -7.54
CA HIS A 211 -23.30 4.81 -7.50
C HIS A 211 -24.45 5.03 -8.49
N LYS A 212 -25.41 5.87 -8.11
CA LYS A 212 -26.49 6.29 -8.96
C LYS A 212 -26.25 7.74 -9.42
N ASN A 213 -26.21 7.93 -10.74
CA ASN A 213 -25.92 9.23 -11.33
C ASN A 213 -26.84 10.33 -10.77
N GLY A 214 -26.24 11.46 -10.43
CA GLY A 214 -26.93 12.61 -9.85
C GLY A 214 -27.17 12.56 -8.34
N GLU A 215 -26.83 11.47 -7.66
CA GLU A 215 -26.93 11.39 -6.20
C GLU A 215 -25.64 11.91 -5.53
N ASP A 216 -25.78 12.62 -4.41
CA ASP A 216 -24.64 13.01 -3.58
C ASP A 216 -24.33 11.93 -2.53
N GLU A 217 -23.08 11.52 -2.45
CA GLU A 217 -22.62 10.50 -1.52
C GLU A 217 -22.21 11.09 -0.17
N LYS A 218 -22.63 10.45 0.91
CA LYS A 218 -22.25 10.81 2.29
C LYS A 218 -21.37 9.73 2.88
N VAL A 219 -20.06 9.87 2.74
CA VAL A 219 -19.06 8.90 3.19
C VAL A 219 -18.08 9.51 4.19
N ARG A 220 -17.44 8.64 4.96
CA ARG A 220 -16.33 8.98 5.86
C ARG A 220 -15.21 7.97 5.66
N GLY A 221 -13.99 8.36 5.97
CA GLY A 221 -12.83 7.49 5.90
C GLY A 221 -12.24 7.38 4.49
N GLU A 222 -11.64 6.27 4.16
CA GLU A 222 -10.94 6.04 2.90
C GLU A 222 -11.91 5.57 1.81
N VAL A 223 -11.79 6.15 0.62
CA VAL A 223 -12.68 5.88 -0.50
C VAL A 223 -11.89 5.45 -1.73
N THR A 224 -12.31 4.36 -2.33
CA THR A 224 -11.86 3.91 -3.65
C THR A 224 -13.05 3.99 -4.60
N VAL A 225 -12.90 4.74 -5.69
CA VAL A 225 -13.89 4.87 -6.76
C VAL A 225 -13.42 4.02 -7.93
N LEU A 226 -14.31 3.14 -8.42
CA LEU A 226 -14.06 2.34 -9.61
C LEU A 226 -14.98 2.80 -10.71
N VAL A 227 -14.44 2.96 -11.92
CA VAL A 227 -15.19 3.48 -13.07
C VAL A 227 -14.90 2.61 -14.27
N ASN A 228 -15.94 2.16 -14.94
CA ASN A 228 -15.83 1.48 -16.23
C ASN A 228 -16.86 2.03 -17.20
N PHE A 229 -16.50 2.17 -18.47
CA PHE A 229 -17.39 2.54 -19.57
C PHE A 229 -16.86 2.04 -20.89
N GLY A 230 -17.73 1.99 -21.90
CA GLY A 230 -17.43 1.43 -23.19
C GLY A 230 -17.46 -0.11 -23.19
N ARG A 231 -17.27 -0.72 -24.34
CA ARG A 231 -17.25 -2.19 -24.47
C ARG A 231 -15.92 -2.73 -23.96
N SER A 232 -15.96 -3.55 -22.92
CA SER A 232 -14.79 -4.19 -22.30
C SER A 232 -14.47 -5.59 -22.87
N TRP A 233 -15.31 -6.11 -23.79
CA TRP A 233 -15.18 -7.44 -24.43
C TRP A 233 -15.37 -7.34 -25.94
#